data_2512c38fe87ab9899e90c0d468c99e44
#
_entry.id   2512c38fe87ab9899e90c0d468c99e44
#
_cell.length_a   1.000
_cell.length_b   1.000
_cell.length_c   1.000
_cell.angle_alpha   90.00
_cell.angle_beta   90.00
_cell.angle_gamma   90.00
#
_symmetry.space_group_name_H-M   'P 1'
#
loop_
_entity.id
_entity.type
_entity.pdbx_description
1 polymer ?
#
loop_
_entity_poly.entity_id
_entity_poly.type
_entity_poly.pdbx_seq_one_letter_code
_entity_poly.pdbx_strand_id
1 'polypeptide(L)'
;LYVRKVLIQDSFDDLLPRYLSFIVGVVDSDDLPLNVSREQLSQDKVLKVMGKKIVRKAIEMIKKLAEEEAVSDAEKEAKEAEAAEKNAEAEAAETEVVEKPEDNANYIELWEQFGKSLKIGVIEDSANRNKLARLLRYKSSKSGEKWTSLEHYVERMKDWQKQIYYVSADSLEKAQSSMFLETFKRRDVEVLFFTEPIDEYVAQNLREFNGKTLQDITKE
;
A
#
# COMPACT_ATOMS: atom_id res chain seq x y z
N LEU A 1 -15.21 -1.66 23.42
CA LEU A 1 -14.38 -2.37 24.39
C LEU A 1 -15.25 -3.10 25.38
N TYR A 2 -14.98 -4.38 25.58
CA TYR A 2 -15.61 -5.24 26.56
C TYR A 2 -14.59 -5.68 27.62
N VAL A 3 -15.06 -5.91 28.82
CA VAL A 3 -14.30 -6.55 29.88
C VAL A 3 -15.15 -7.67 30.46
N ARG A 4 -14.68 -8.91 30.34
CA ARG A 4 -15.43 -10.12 30.75
C ARG A 4 -16.84 -10.15 30.16
N LYS A 5 -16.96 -9.85 28.87
CA LYS A 5 -18.21 -9.78 28.10
C LYS A 5 -19.18 -8.65 28.54
N VAL A 6 -18.75 -7.74 29.39
CA VAL A 6 -19.50 -6.55 29.78
C VAL A 6 -19.02 -5.36 28.94
N LEU A 7 -19.94 -4.66 28.30
CA LEU A 7 -19.61 -3.46 27.53
C LEU A 7 -19.16 -2.34 28.47
N ILE A 8 -17.91 -1.91 28.34
CA ILE A 8 -17.35 -0.80 29.12
C ILE A 8 -17.40 0.49 28.30
N GLN A 9 -17.14 0.40 27.01
CA GLN A 9 -17.13 1.56 26.14
C GLN A 9 -17.47 1.14 24.69
N ASP A 10 -18.40 1.84 24.08
CA ASP A 10 -18.88 1.61 22.73
C ASP A 10 -17.91 2.15 21.65
N SER A 11 -17.22 3.26 21.93
CA SER A 11 -16.21 3.86 21.05
C SER A 11 -14.95 4.17 21.85
N PHE A 12 -13.80 3.66 21.40
CA PHE A 12 -12.52 3.86 22.05
C PHE A 12 -11.45 4.27 21.03
N ASP A 13 -11.43 5.56 20.69
CA ASP A 13 -10.60 6.14 19.64
C ASP A 13 -9.10 6.11 19.97
N ASP A 14 -8.73 6.06 21.26
CA ASP A 14 -7.34 6.03 21.70
C ASP A 14 -6.63 4.67 21.49
N LEU A 15 -7.37 3.62 21.13
CA LEU A 15 -6.82 2.28 20.99
C LEU A 15 -6.02 2.10 19.71
N LEU A 16 -6.46 2.75 18.63
CA LEU A 16 -5.83 2.72 17.31
C LEU A 16 -5.35 4.12 16.89
N PRO A 17 -4.21 4.22 16.20
CA PRO A 17 -3.78 5.48 15.62
C PRO A 17 -4.75 5.92 14.52
N ARG A 18 -4.85 7.21 14.28
CA ARG A 18 -5.83 7.79 13.35
C ARG A 18 -5.70 7.27 11.92
N TYR A 19 -4.52 6.85 11.49
CA TYR A 19 -4.33 6.27 10.16
C TYR A 19 -4.96 4.87 9.99
N LEU A 20 -5.39 4.23 11.08
CA LEU A 20 -6.16 2.98 11.09
C LEU A 20 -7.60 3.17 11.57
N SER A 21 -8.13 4.40 11.59
CA SER A 21 -9.48 4.71 12.08
C SER A 21 -10.60 4.06 11.26
N PHE A 22 -10.31 3.60 10.04
CA PHE A 22 -11.24 2.86 9.20
C PHE A 22 -11.46 1.40 9.66
N ILE A 23 -10.63 0.91 10.58
CA ILE A 23 -10.77 -0.45 11.12
C ILE A 23 -11.78 -0.44 12.25
N VAL A 24 -12.82 -1.25 12.10
CA VAL A 24 -13.87 -1.45 13.11
C VAL A 24 -13.74 -2.87 13.67
N GLY A 25 -13.87 -3.00 14.99
CA GLY A 25 -13.77 -4.29 15.65
C GLY A 25 -14.21 -4.27 17.10
N VAL A 26 -14.13 -5.42 17.72
CA VAL A 26 -14.49 -5.63 19.12
C VAL A 26 -13.29 -6.19 19.85
N VAL A 27 -13.02 -5.64 21.03
CA VAL A 27 -11.96 -6.12 21.94
C VAL A 27 -12.63 -6.52 23.26
N ASP A 28 -12.35 -7.74 23.72
CA ASP A 28 -12.74 -8.22 25.03
C ASP A 28 -11.49 -8.60 25.84
N SER A 29 -11.38 -8.15 27.07
CA SER A 29 -10.24 -8.41 27.95
C SER A 29 -10.71 -8.85 29.34
N ASP A 30 -10.11 -9.93 29.83
CA ASP A 30 -10.33 -10.41 31.19
C ASP A 30 -9.47 -9.71 32.24
N ASP A 31 -8.38 -9.06 31.78
CA ASP A 31 -7.35 -8.47 32.65
C ASP A 31 -7.65 -7.03 33.10
N LEU A 32 -8.64 -6.38 32.46
CA LEU A 32 -9.00 -5.01 32.81
C LEU A 32 -10.02 -4.98 33.96
N PRO A 33 -9.91 -4.00 34.87
CA PRO A 33 -10.89 -3.84 35.92
C PRO A 33 -12.22 -3.31 35.39
N LEU A 34 -13.36 -3.82 35.89
CA LEU A 34 -14.69 -3.45 35.43
C LEU A 34 -15.10 -1.98 35.75
N ASN A 35 -14.45 -1.35 36.72
CA ASN A 35 -14.77 0.02 37.17
C ASN A 35 -13.70 1.02 36.72
N VAL A 36 -13.43 1.09 35.45
CA VAL A 36 -12.40 2.00 34.92
C VAL A 36 -13.05 3.22 34.25
N SER A 37 -12.66 4.42 34.67
CA SER A 37 -13.08 5.66 34.02
C SER A 37 -12.34 5.83 32.69
N ARG A 38 -12.88 6.63 31.73
CA ARG A 38 -12.24 6.96 30.45
C ARG A 38 -10.79 7.45 30.60
N GLU A 39 -10.54 8.29 31.60
CA GLU A 39 -9.19 8.83 31.86
C GLU A 39 -8.22 7.75 32.35
N GLN A 40 -8.70 6.79 33.12
CA GLN A 40 -7.87 5.67 33.57
C GLN A 40 -7.59 4.70 32.43
N LEU A 41 -8.54 4.47 31.52
CA LEU A 41 -8.37 3.61 30.35
C LEU A 41 -7.26 4.12 29.41
N SER A 42 -7.23 5.41 29.10
CA SER A 42 -6.21 5.98 28.21
C SER A 42 -4.78 5.95 28.80
N GLN A 43 -4.68 5.89 30.14
CA GLN A 43 -3.40 5.79 30.85
C GLN A 43 -2.96 4.35 31.15
N ASP A 44 -3.84 3.37 30.97
CA ASP A 44 -3.58 1.98 31.30
C ASP A 44 -2.47 1.38 30.40
N LYS A 45 -1.46 0.77 31.05
CA LYS A 45 -0.36 0.13 30.35
C LYS A 45 -0.79 -1.09 29.54
N VAL A 46 -1.81 -1.81 30.01
CA VAL A 46 -2.36 -3.00 29.34
C VAL A 46 -3.00 -2.57 28.01
N LEU A 47 -3.80 -1.52 28.02
CA LEU A 47 -4.44 -0.99 26.79
C LEU A 47 -3.41 -0.47 25.78
N LYS A 48 -2.34 0.18 26.23
CA LYS A 48 -1.24 0.59 25.33
C LYS A 48 -0.55 -0.60 24.68
N VAL A 49 -0.34 -1.68 25.42
CA VAL A 49 0.25 -2.92 24.88
C VAL A 49 -0.74 -3.60 23.91
N MET A 50 -2.01 -3.64 24.24
CA MET A 50 -3.08 -4.18 23.38
C MET A 50 -3.15 -3.38 22.07
N GLY A 51 -3.20 -2.05 22.13
CA GLY A 51 -3.20 -1.19 20.96
C GLY A 51 -2.03 -1.48 20.02
N LYS A 52 -0.80 -1.58 20.55
CA LYS A 52 0.37 -1.95 19.73
C LYS A 52 0.24 -3.32 19.07
N LYS A 53 -0.35 -4.31 19.76
CA LYS A 53 -0.59 -5.64 19.19
C LYS A 53 -1.65 -5.61 18.11
N ILE A 54 -2.73 -4.85 18.31
CA ILE A 54 -3.82 -4.69 17.34
C ILE A 54 -3.31 -3.99 16.09
N VAL A 55 -2.56 -2.89 16.23
CA VAL A 55 -1.91 -2.18 15.10
C VAL A 55 -1.05 -3.14 14.28
N ARG A 56 -0.19 -3.94 14.94
CA ARG A 56 0.64 -4.91 14.25
C ARG A 56 -0.19 -5.95 13.50
N LYS A 57 -1.25 -6.46 14.12
CA LYS A 57 -2.15 -7.45 13.50
C LYS A 57 -2.96 -6.86 12.35
N ALA A 58 -3.40 -5.61 12.48
CA ALA A 58 -4.07 -4.89 11.41
C ALA A 58 -3.16 -4.73 10.17
N ILE A 59 -1.91 -4.28 10.38
CA ILE A 59 -0.93 -4.16 9.30
C ILE A 59 -0.62 -5.54 8.67
N GLU A 60 -0.48 -6.60 9.48
CA GLU A 60 -0.26 -7.97 8.98
C GLU A 60 -1.46 -8.47 8.13
N MET A 61 -2.69 -8.14 8.53
CA MET A 61 -3.91 -8.50 7.79
C MET A 61 -3.98 -7.77 6.43
N ILE A 62 -3.73 -6.47 6.42
CA ILE A 62 -3.70 -5.67 5.18
C ILE A 62 -2.57 -6.16 4.27
N LYS A 63 -1.41 -6.50 4.84
CA LYS A 63 -0.28 -7.07 4.08
C LYS A 63 -0.65 -8.38 3.39
N LYS A 64 -1.31 -9.31 4.10
CA LYS A 64 -1.78 -10.56 3.49
C LYS A 64 -2.71 -10.31 2.30
N LEU A 65 -3.66 -9.38 2.46
CA LEU A 65 -4.55 -9.00 1.37
C LEU A 65 -3.78 -8.48 0.14
N ALA A 66 -2.72 -7.67 0.37
CA ALA A 66 -1.87 -7.16 -0.69
C ALA A 66 -1.00 -8.25 -1.36
N GLU A 67 -0.55 -9.26 -0.58
CA GLU A 67 0.22 -10.40 -1.10
C GLU A 67 -0.66 -11.35 -1.94
N GLU A 68 -1.90 -11.58 -1.53
CA GLU A 68 -2.88 -12.37 -2.30
C GLU A 68 -3.16 -11.76 -3.67
N GLU A 69 -3.19 -10.43 -3.76
CA GLU A 69 -3.35 -9.73 -5.02
C GLU A 69 -2.10 -9.82 -5.89
N ALA A 70 -0.92 -9.68 -5.32
CA ALA A 70 0.34 -9.79 -6.05
C ALA A 70 0.50 -11.17 -6.73
N VAL A 71 0.07 -12.24 -6.05
CA VAL A 71 0.05 -13.59 -6.62
C VAL A 71 -0.96 -13.69 -7.76
N SER A 72 -2.15 -13.09 -7.62
CA SER A 72 -3.16 -13.09 -8.69
C SER A 72 -2.70 -12.35 -9.94
N ASP A 73 -2.00 -11.24 -9.80
CA ASP A 73 -1.46 -10.48 -10.94
C ASP A 73 -0.34 -11.26 -11.65
N ALA A 74 0.55 -11.90 -10.93
CA ALA A 74 1.59 -12.75 -11.51
C ALA A 74 1.00 -13.96 -12.24
N GLU A 75 -0.06 -14.58 -11.70
CA GLU A 75 -0.78 -15.65 -12.38
C GLU A 75 -1.51 -15.16 -13.65
N LYS A 76 -2.00 -13.93 -13.67
CA LYS A 76 -2.62 -13.31 -14.86
C LYS A 76 -1.58 -13.04 -15.95
N GLU A 77 -0.47 -12.41 -15.58
CA GLU A 77 0.64 -12.16 -16.52
C GLU A 77 1.17 -13.48 -17.13
N ALA A 78 1.28 -14.53 -16.33
CA ALA A 78 1.67 -15.85 -16.81
C ALA A 78 0.62 -16.45 -17.77
N LYS A 79 -0.68 -16.30 -17.49
CA LYS A 79 -1.77 -16.76 -18.37
C LYS A 79 -1.88 -15.91 -19.65
N GLU A 80 -1.67 -14.60 -19.55
CA GLU A 80 -1.64 -13.72 -20.73
C GLU A 80 -0.45 -14.02 -21.64
N ALA A 81 0.73 -14.33 -21.08
CA ALA A 81 1.90 -14.76 -21.83
C ALA A 81 1.67 -16.14 -22.50
N GLU A 82 1.08 -17.10 -21.78
CA GLU A 82 0.73 -18.41 -22.32
C GLU A 82 -0.37 -18.35 -23.39
N ALA A 83 -1.33 -17.42 -23.25
CA ALA A 83 -2.35 -17.15 -24.25
C ALA A 83 -1.79 -16.46 -25.50
N ALA A 84 -0.79 -15.57 -25.34
CA ALA A 84 -0.10 -14.93 -26.45
C ALA A 84 0.75 -15.92 -27.26
N GLU A 85 1.42 -16.88 -26.61
CA GLU A 85 2.13 -17.98 -27.31
C GLU A 85 1.17 -18.90 -28.07
N LYS A 86 0.03 -19.24 -27.49
CA LYS A 86 -0.99 -20.07 -28.15
C LYS A 86 -1.70 -19.36 -29.32
N ASN A 87 -1.84 -18.02 -29.27
CA ASN A 87 -2.42 -17.25 -30.37
C ASN A 87 -1.47 -17.07 -31.56
N ALA A 88 -0.17 -17.27 -31.38
CA ALA A 88 0.79 -17.28 -32.49
C ALA A 88 0.68 -18.55 -33.35
N GLU A 89 0.04 -19.61 -32.85
CA GLU A 89 -0.15 -20.88 -33.56
C GLU A 89 -1.59 -21.13 -34.07
N ALA A 90 -2.56 -20.24 -33.77
CA ALA A 90 -3.96 -20.43 -34.13
C ALA A 90 -4.60 -19.17 -34.75
N GLU A 91 -4.21 -18.82 -35.97
CA GLU A 91 -5.10 -18.12 -36.88
C GLU A 91 -6.08 -19.13 -37.47
N ALA A 92 -7.15 -19.43 -36.78
CA ALA A 92 -8.47 -19.87 -37.25
C ALA A 92 -9.27 -20.58 -36.16
N ALA A 93 -10.13 -19.89 -35.43
CA ALA A 93 -11.45 -20.36 -35.05
C ALA A 93 -12.12 -19.38 -34.06
N GLU A 94 -13.36 -19.13 -34.33
CA GLU A 94 -14.38 -18.26 -33.77
C GLU A 94 -14.48 -18.15 -32.23
N THR A 95 -14.68 -16.89 -31.84
CA THR A 95 -15.29 -16.32 -30.62
C THR A 95 -16.12 -17.29 -29.75
N GLU A 96 -15.60 -17.60 -28.58
CA GLU A 96 -16.39 -17.79 -27.37
C GLU A 96 -15.96 -16.72 -26.34
N VAL A 97 -16.96 -15.96 -25.89
CA VAL A 97 -16.80 -14.98 -24.80
C VAL A 97 -16.58 -15.76 -23.50
N VAL A 98 -15.33 -15.93 -23.13
CA VAL A 98 -14.98 -16.45 -21.80
C VAL A 98 -15.18 -15.29 -20.83
N GLU A 99 -16.22 -15.38 -19.99
CA GLU A 99 -16.40 -14.50 -18.83
C GLU A 99 -15.10 -14.53 -18.01
N LYS A 100 -14.49 -13.34 -17.91
CA LYS A 100 -13.30 -13.16 -17.06
C LYS A 100 -13.71 -13.46 -15.62
N PRO A 101 -12.95 -14.29 -14.87
CA PRO A 101 -13.19 -14.43 -13.45
C PRO A 101 -13.09 -13.03 -12.81
N GLU A 102 -14.08 -12.69 -11.99
CA GLU A 102 -14.09 -11.44 -11.23
C GLU A 102 -12.80 -11.39 -10.41
N ASP A 103 -11.98 -10.42 -10.75
CA ASP A 103 -10.71 -10.19 -10.11
C ASP A 103 -10.88 -9.90 -8.62
N ASN A 104 -10.05 -10.50 -7.80
CA ASN A 104 -9.97 -10.22 -6.37
C ASN A 104 -9.33 -8.83 -6.18
N ALA A 105 -10.05 -7.78 -6.60
CA ALA A 105 -9.64 -6.38 -6.55
C ALA A 105 -9.69 -5.80 -5.13
N ASN A 106 -9.76 -6.67 -4.10
CA ASN A 106 -10.01 -6.26 -2.72
C ASN A 106 -8.95 -5.32 -2.16
N TYR A 107 -7.68 -5.53 -2.52
CA TYR A 107 -6.62 -4.63 -2.03
C TYR A 107 -6.60 -3.29 -2.76
N ILE A 108 -6.80 -3.27 -4.07
CA ILE A 108 -6.88 -2.01 -4.84
C ILE A 108 -8.08 -1.19 -4.41
N GLU A 109 -9.23 -1.83 -4.18
CA GLU A 109 -10.41 -1.15 -3.64
C GLU A 109 -10.12 -0.54 -2.24
N LEU A 110 -9.48 -1.30 -1.35
CA LEU A 110 -9.02 -0.78 -0.06
C LEU A 110 -8.04 0.37 -0.24
N TRP A 111 -7.09 0.25 -1.17
CA TRP A 111 -6.11 1.28 -1.45
C TRP A 111 -6.75 2.56 -1.98
N GLU A 112 -7.68 2.47 -2.89
CA GLU A 112 -8.39 3.64 -3.45
C GLU A 112 -9.19 4.40 -2.39
N GLN A 113 -9.78 3.68 -1.43
CA GLN A 113 -10.53 4.28 -0.33
C GLN A 113 -9.64 4.79 0.81
N PHE A 114 -8.63 4.04 1.20
CA PHE A 114 -7.85 4.28 2.43
C PHE A 114 -6.35 4.50 2.20
N GLY A 115 -5.89 4.59 0.96
CA GLY A 115 -4.48 4.80 0.63
C GLY A 115 -3.89 6.05 1.27
N LYS A 116 -4.66 7.15 1.34
CA LYS A 116 -4.25 8.38 2.04
C LYS A 116 -4.01 8.14 3.54
N SER A 117 -4.84 7.33 4.17
CA SER A 117 -4.69 6.96 5.58
C SER A 117 -3.40 6.16 5.78
N LEU A 118 -3.10 5.20 4.91
CA LEU A 118 -1.85 4.43 4.96
C LEU A 118 -0.62 5.32 4.71
N LYS A 119 -0.70 6.31 3.81
CA LYS A 119 0.34 7.33 3.59
C LYS A 119 0.60 8.16 4.86
N ILE A 120 -0.46 8.57 5.57
CA ILE A 120 -0.34 9.22 6.89
C ILE A 120 0.40 8.30 7.87
N GLY A 121 0.07 7.01 7.88
CA GLY A 121 0.76 6.03 8.72
C GLY A 121 2.28 5.96 8.45
N VAL A 122 2.72 6.02 7.20
CA VAL A 122 4.15 6.08 6.84
C VAL A 122 4.82 7.34 7.41
N ILE A 123 4.11 8.46 7.46
CA ILE A 123 4.64 9.72 7.99
C ILE A 123 4.73 9.67 9.51
N GLU A 124 3.66 9.27 10.20
CA GLU A 124 3.49 9.40 11.65
C GLU A 124 4.07 8.22 12.45
N ASP A 125 3.95 6.99 11.95
CA ASP A 125 4.38 5.77 12.65
C ASP A 125 5.77 5.31 12.21
N SER A 126 6.79 5.90 12.81
CA SER A 126 8.19 5.54 12.52
C SER A 126 8.52 4.07 12.85
N ALA A 127 7.83 3.46 13.82
CA ALA A 127 8.08 2.08 14.24
C ALA A 127 7.58 1.05 13.19
N ASN A 128 6.49 1.36 12.48
CA ASN A 128 5.90 0.51 11.46
C ASN A 128 6.12 1.03 10.03
N ARG A 129 6.85 2.16 9.86
CA ARG A 129 7.06 2.84 8.58
C ARG A 129 7.42 1.91 7.44
N ASN A 130 8.43 1.06 7.62
CA ASN A 130 8.87 0.14 6.58
C ASN A 130 7.82 -0.93 6.22
N LYS A 131 6.99 -1.33 7.19
CA LYS A 131 5.89 -2.26 6.92
C LYS A 131 4.76 -1.58 6.15
N LEU A 132 4.44 -0.35 6.53
CA LEU A 132 3.42 0.47 5.86
C LEU A 132 3.87 0.87 4.44
N ALA A 133 5.17 1.13 4.24
CA ALA A 133 5.72 1.45 2.93
C ALA A 133 5.52 0.32 1.89
N ARG A 134 5.49 -0.95 2.32
CA ARG A 134 5.19 -2.10 1.45
C ARG A 134 3.74 -2.11 0.96
N LEU A 135 2.87 -1.45 1.69
CA LEU A 135 1.45 -1.32 1.37
C LEU A 135 1.16 -0.17 0.39
N LEU A 136 2.10 0.72 0.13
CA LEU A 136 1.91 1.83 -0.79
C LEU A 136 1.78 1.36 -2.24
N ARG A 137 0.94 2.03 -2.99
CA ARG A 137 0.77 1.83 -4.43
C ARG A 137 0.91 3.16 -5.14
N TYR A 138 1.57 3.13 -6.28
CA TYR A 138 1.79 4.28 -7.15
C TYR A 138 1.57 3.86 -8.60
N LYS A 139 1.31 4.82 -9.47
CA LYS A 139 1.43 4.62 -10.91
C LYS A 139 2.86 4.94 -11.34
N SER A 140 3.30 4.39 -12.45
CA SER A 140 4.66 4.60 -12.93
C SER A 140 4.73 4.73 -14.45
N SER A 141 5.90 5.10 -14.95
CA SER A 141 6.15 5.19 -16.39
C SER A 141 6.11 3.82 -17.11
N LYS A 142 6.22 2.70 -16.36
CA LYS A 142 6.11 1.34 -16.91
C LYS A 142 4.75 0.70 -16.61
N SER A 143 4.16 0.97 -15.45
CA SER A 143 2.86 0.40 -15.08
C SER A 143 1.68 1.09 -15.79
N GLY A 144 1.90 2.29 -16.33
CA GLY A 144 0.86 3.07 -16.99
C GLY A 144 -0.26 3.46 -16.02
N GLU A 145 -1.46 2.95 -16.25
CA GLU A 145 -2.62 3.18 -15.39
C GLU A 145 -2.74 2.17 -14.24
N LYS A 146 -2.02 1.07 -14.29
CA LYS A 146 -2.03 0.05 -13.24
C LYS A 146 -1.27 0.54 -12.00
N TRP A 147 -1.74 0.14 -10.84
CA TRP A 147 -1.06 0.36 -9.58
C TRP A 147 0.16 -0.54 -9.46
N THR A 148 1.25 -0.04 -8.90
CA THR A 148 2.47 -0.80 -8.62
C THR A 148 2.97 -0.54 -7.21
N SER A 149 3.53 -1.55 -6.56
CA SER A 149 4.15 -1.42 -5.25
C SER A 149 5.60 -0.96 -5.36
N LEU A 150 6.16 -0.47 -4.25
CA LEU A 150 7.58 -0.19 -4.16
C LEU A 150 8.43 -1.46 -4.30
N GLU A 151 7.93 -2.62 -3.90
CA GLU A 151 8.60 -3.92 -4.07
C GLU A 151 8.71 -4.28 -5.53
N HIS A 152 7.61 -4.26 -6.27
CA HIS A 152 7.60 -4.52 -7.72
C HIS A 152 8.47 -3.53 -8.51
N TYR A 153 8.50 -2.25 -8.08
CA TYR A 153 9.43 -1.29 -8.65
C TYR A 153 10.89 -1.73 -8.45
N VAL A 154 11.26 -2.12 -7.21
CA VAL A 154 12.64 -2.55 -6.89
C VAL A 154 13.03 -3.82 -7.65
N GLU A 155 12.10 -4.77 -7.86
CA GLU A 155 12.31 -5.98 -8.66
C GLU A 155 12.61 -5.67 -10.13
N ARG A 156 11.98 -4.63 -10.69
CA ARG A 156 12.22 -4.19 -12.07
C ARG A 156 13.39 -3.23 -12.23
N MET A 157 14.07 -2.85 -11.14
CA MET A 157 15.24 -1.96 -11.19
C MET A 157 16.39 -2.60 -11.95
N LYS A 158 17.17 -1.77 -12.62
CA LYS A 158 18.43 -2.22 -13.23
C LYS A 158 19.51 -2.47 -12.16
N ASP A 159 20.41 -3.41 -12.36
CA ASP A 159 21.46 -3.78 -11.40
C ASP A 159 22.33 -2.60 -10.94
N TRP A 160 22.59 -1.66 -11.86
CA TRP A 160 23.36 -0.45 -11.57
C TRP A 160 22.56 0.65 -10.87
N GLN A 161 21.22 0.56 -10.83
CA GLN A 161 20.33 1.57 -10.26
C GLN A 161 20.39 1.53 -8.73
N LYS A 162 20.64 2.68 -8.12
CA LYS A 162 20.75 2.82 -6.67
C LYS A 162 19.56 3.52 -6.03
N GLN A 163 18.73 4.18 -6.84
CA GLN A 163 17.66 5.06 -6.38
C GLN A 163 16.33 4.67 -6.98
N ILE A 164 15.27 4.86 -6.20
CA ILE A 164 13.88 4.83 -6.64
C ILE A 164 13.54 6.23 -7.14
N TYR A 165 13.30 6.37 -8.43
CA TYR A 165 13.02 7.66 -9.04
C TYR A 165 11.53 7.97 -9.02
N TYR A 166 11.19 9.21 -8.69
CA TYR A 166 9.82 9.70 -8.74
C TYR A 166 9.74 11.11 -9.30
N VAL A 167 8.57 11.49 -9.80
CA VAL A 167 8.22 12.84 -10.20
C VAL A 167 6.90 13.25 -9.54
N SER A 168 6.89 14.45 -8.95
CA SER A 168 5.68 15.03 -8.36
C SER A 168 4.97 15.91 -9.38
N ALA A 169 3.66 15.74 -9.52
CA ALA A 169 2.81 16.56 -10.38
C ALA A 169 1.36 16.58 -9.85
N ASP A 170 0.59 17.60 -10.22
CA ASP A 170 -0.81 17.75 -9.78
C ASP A 170 -1.78 16.73 -10.40
N SER A 171 -1.35 16.03 -11.46
CA SER A 171 -2.14 14.99 -12.13
C SER A 171 -1.24 13.97 -12.82
N LEU A 172 -1.81 12.78 -13.07
CA LEU A 172 -1.11 11.72 -13.80
C LEU A 172 -0.67 12.16 -15.20
N GLU A 173 -1.53 12.89 -15.92
CA GLU A 173 -1.25 13.39 -17.27
C GLU A 173 -0.05 14.34 -17.28
N LYS A 174 0.03 15.25 -16.30
CA LYS A 174 1.17 16.16 -16.14
C LYS A 174 2.44 15.38 -15.79
N ALA A 175 2.35 14.39 -14.92
CA ALA A 175 3.47 13.52 -14.59
C ALA A 175 4.00 12.80 -15.83
N GLN A 176 3.12 12.18 -16.63
CA GLN A 176 3.47 11.44 -17.85
C GLN A 176 4.05 12.32 -18.96
N SER A 177 3.65 13.59 -19.01
CA SER A 177 4.14 14.58 -20.00
C SER A 177 5.36 15.38 -19.54
N SER A 178 5.90 15.08 -18.35
CA SER A 178 7.07 15.78 -17.81
C SER A 178 8.30 15.63 -18.71
N MET A 179 8.94 16.75 -19.03
CA MET A 179 10.17 16.76 -19.83
C MET A 179 11.32 15.99 -19.17
N PHE A 180 11.34 15.90 -17.84
CA PHE A 180 12.36 15.18 -17.09
C PHE A 180 12.33 13.67 -17.31
N LEU A 181 11.19 13.12 -17.73
CA LEU A 181 11.04 11.68 -18.01
C LEU A 181 11.82 11.21 -19.26
N GLU A 182 12.09 12.10 -20.22
CA GLU A 182 12.69 11.66 -21.49
C GLU A 182 14.03 10.94 -21.31
N THR A 183 14.87 11.47 -20.41
CA THR A 183 16.18 10.88 -20.12
C THR A 183 16.05 9.48 -19.50
N PHE A 184 15.06 9.30 -18.62
CA PHE A 184 14.78 8.03 -17.97
C PHE A 184 14.17 7.01 -18.94
N LYS A 185 13.24 7.44 -19.80
CA LYS A 185 12.67 6.61 -20.88
C LYS A 185 13.76 6.08 -21.82
N ARG A 186 14.71 6.93 -22.26
CA ARG A 186 15.81 6.52 -23.12
C ARG A 186 16.73 5.47 -22.50
N ARG A 187 16.86 5.49 -21.15
CA ARG A 187 17.67 4.53 -20.39
C ARG A 187 16.87 3.31 -19.92
N ASP A 188 15.59 3.23 -20.30
CA ASP A 188 14.64 2.22 -19.81
C ASP A 188 14.57 2.14 -18.28
N VAL A 189 14.60 3.30 -17.62
CA VAL A 189 14.47 3.43 -16.16
C VAL A 189 13.04 3.83 -15.80
N GLU A 190 12.44 3.08 -14.89
CA GLU A 190 11.10 3.35 -14.39
C GLU A 190 11.10 4.57 -13.46
N VAL A 191 10.03 5.38 -13.52
CA VAL A 191 9.81 6.55 -12.66
C VAL A 191 8.39 6.47 -12.07
N LEU A 192 8.27 6.59 -10.76
CA LEU A 192 6.99 6.65 -10.06
C LEU A 192 6.34 8.03 -10.22
N PHE A 193 5.02 8.05 -10.25
CA PHE A 193 4.22 9.26 -10.32
C PHE A 193 3.60 9.58 -8.97
N PHE A 194 4.04 10.67 -8.37
CA PHE A 194 3.49 11.22 -7.14
C PHE A 194 2.47 12.30 -7.51
N THR A 195 1.20 11.95 -7.44
CA THR A 195 0.10 12.81 -7.89
C THR A 195 -0.69 13.44 -6.76
N GLU A 196 -0.38 13.11 -5.53
CA GLU A 196 -1.00 13.68 -4.35
C GLU A 196 0.01 14.49 -3.53
N PRO A 197 -0.39 15.65 -2.97
CA PRO A 197 0.52 16.47 -2.16
C PRO A 197 1.15 15.73 -0.97
N ILE A 198 0.44 14.73 -0.43
CA ILE A 198 0.94 13.90 0.68
C ILE A 198 2.15 13.04 0.28
N ASP A 199 2.32 12.73 -1.00
CA ASP A 199 3.40 11.86 -1.48
C ASP A 199 4.78 12.47 -1.26
N GLU A 200 4.89 13.80 -1.33
CA GLU A 200 6.15 14.49 -1.00
C GLU A 200 6.53 14.32 0.47
N TYR A 201 5.54 14.36 1.37
CA TYR A 201 5.78 14.11 2.79
C TYR A 201 6.14 12.64 3.04
N VAL A 202 5.54 11.71 2.30
CA VAL A 202 5.92 10.29 2.34
C VAL A 202 7.39 10.14 1.94
N ALA A 203 7.83 10.72 0.82
CA ALA A 203 9.22 10.65 0.38
C ALA A 203 10.20 11.23 1.40
N GLN A 204 9.87 12.39 1.99
CA GLN A 204 10.70 13.04 3.01
C GLN A 204 10.87 12.20 4.28
N ASN A 205 9.84 11.44 4.68
CA ASN A 205 9.86 10.61 5.87
C ASN A 205 10.40 9.21 5.62
N LEU A 206 10.05 8.58 4.49
CA LEU A 206 10.51 7.23 4.14
C LEU A 206 11.98 7.23 3.77
N ARG A 207 12.45 8.21 3.00
CA ARG A 207 13.82 8.43 2.52
C ARG A 207 14.43 7.27 1.74
N GLU A 208 14.29 6.04 2.24
CA GLU A 208 14.79 4.82 1.61
C GLU A 208 13.81 3.65 1.74
N PHE A 209 13.85 2.75 0.78
CA PHE A 209 13.09 1.50 0.79
C PHE A 209 13.98 0.37 0.26
N ASN A 210 14.09 -0.73 1.02
CA ASN A 210 14.97 -1.87 0.71
C ASN A 210 16.41 -1.44 0.35
N GLY A 211 16.98 -0.44 1.08
CA GLY A 211 18.32 0.08 0.83
C GLY A 211 18.46 0.97 -0.40
N LYS A 212 17.36 1.35 -1.04
CA LYS A 212 17.32 2.27 -2.19
C LYS A 212 16.73 3.60 -1.75
N THR A 213 17.43 4.71 -2.00
CA THR A 213 16.95 6.05 -1.66
C THR A 213 15.89 6.53 -2.67
N LEU A 214 14.91 7.28 -2.18
CA LEU A 214 13.94 7.94 -3.05
C LEU A 214 14.55 9.24 -3.59
N GLN A 215 14.47 9.45 -4.91
CA GLN A 215 15.04 10.61 -5.60
C GLN A 215 14.01 11.26 -6.52
N ASP A 216 13.78 12.53 -6.29
CA ASP A 216 12.98 13.38 -7.18
C ASP A 216 13.80 13.68 -8.45
N ILE A 217 13.26 13.35 -9.61
CA ILE A 217 13.94 13.58 -10.90
C ILE A 217 13.95 15.05 -11.32
N THR A 218 13.22 15.91 -10.64
CA THR A 218 13.19 17.36 -10.90
C THR A 218 14.22 18.12 -10.07
N LYS A 219 14.84 17.46 -9.10
CA LYS A 219 15.87 18.04 -8.21
C LYS A 219 17.21 17.38 -8.49
N GLU A 220 18.25 18.19 -8.55
CA GLU A 220 19.64 17.74 -8.67
C GLU A 220 20.13 17.02 -7.40
#